data_a1724940e1d3f8207dd02a5e65b42dc2
#
_entry.id   a1724940e1d3f8207dd02a5e65b42dc2
#
_cell.length_a   1.000
_cell.length_b   1.000
_cell.length_c   1.000
_cell.angle_alpha   90.00
_cell.angle_beta   90.00
_cell.angle_gamma   90.00
#
_symmetry.space_group_name_H-M   'P 1'
#
loop_
_entity.id
_entity.type
_entity.pdbx_description
1 polymer ?
#
loop_
_entity_poly.entity_id
_entity_poly.type
_entity_poly.pdbx_seq_one_letter_code
_entity_poly.pdbx_strand_id
1 'polypeptide(L)'
;MSREQAGPRPKARRERIDRGVKARSDDVSVLASPRDLAWLLLPRILPLAALFAFPLLGRLTGSYWQAVMINTLVIALLALSWELLASVGLISLGQSFFFGIGGYLAGVLDTQLKVGPLVGIALATPLGAALATVLLLPLLRLRGIYFGLITFALPLLLMRLVETTGALGGTEGMSGLTALPNRTVELYLLIAALLATVAGFRRLSASDRGLVLHALRDNDRAVLAAGFSLPWLRTQAVFWAALPATFAGAFVTHRYQFVGMPAFSIEYSTLPLTSAVVGGTGGFFGAVVGAFLLVPLSELLRGFGSLRVVVYSLVLLGFILVLPEGIFRFAARKYAQEERVVPLGEGQECPPPS
;
A
#
# COMPACT_ATOMS: atom_id res chain seq x y z
N MET A 1 -6.01 44.36 -55.49
CA MET A 1 -6.44 43.69 -54.23
C MET A 1 -6.25 42.20 -54.42
N SER A 2 -5.08 41.70 -54.08
CA SER A 2 -4.69 40.28 -54.19
C SER A 2 -5.11 39.56 -52.92
N ARG A 3 -6.03 38.59 -53.03
CA ARG A 3 -6.37 37.64 -51.96
C ARG A 3 -5.20 36.71 -51.77
N GLU A 4 -4.49 36.87 -50.69
CA GLU A 4 -3.48 35.94 -50.19
C GLU A 4 -4.17 34.59 -49.95
N GLN A 5 -3.82 33.59 -50.78
CA GLN A 5 -4.29 32.21 -50.59
C GLN A 5 -3.61 31.64 -49.34
N ALA A 6 -4.34 31.56 -48.26
CA ALA A 6 -3.91 30.84 -47.06
C ALA A 6 -3.70 29.36 -47.46
N GLY A 7 -2.44 28.95 -47.53
CA GLY A 7 -2.06 27.56 -47.79
C GLY A 7 -2.72 26.59 -46.77
N PRO A 8 -2.86 25.29 -47.11
CA PRO A 8 -3.48 24.31 -46.24
C PRO A 8 -2.75 24.25 -44.91
N ARG A 9 -3.51 24.39 -43.81
CA ARG A 9 -2.97 24.31 -42.46
C ARG A 9 -2.23 23.00 -42.30
N PRO A 10 -0.98 22.97 -41.79
CA PRO A 10 -0.23 21.75 -41.61
C PRO A 10 -1.01 20.77 -40.70
N LYS A 11 -1.15 19.57 -41.15
CA LYS A 11 -1.73 18.49 -40.33
C LYS A 11 -0.89 18.36 -39.06
N ALA A 12 -1.52 18.48 -37.89
CA ALA A 12 -0.85 18.46 -36.61
C ALA A 12 -1.28 17.21 -35.81
N ARG A 13 -0.32 16.52 -35.26
CA ARG A 13 -0.54 15.36 -34.39
C ARG A 13 -0.39 15.78 -32.92
N ARG A 14 -1.28 15.30 -32.04
CA ARG A 14 -1.13 15.48 -30.61
C ARG A 14 -0.28 14.33 -30.07
N GLU A 15 0.88 14.64 -29.54
CA GLU A 15 1.75 13.69 -28.87
C GLU A 15 1.81 13.98 -27.38
N ARG A 16 1.85 12.92 -26.57
CA ARG A 16 2.06 13.02 -25.13
C ARG A 16 3.54 12.84 -24.85
N ILE A 17 4.16 13.84 -24.27
CA ILE A 17 5.59 13.86 -23.95
C ILE A 17 5.73 14.00 -22.43
N ASP A 18 6.70 13.30 -21.83
CA ASP A 18 7.01 13.44 -20.43
C ASP A 18 7.56 14.84 -20.12
N ARG A 19 7.02 15.51 -19.11
CA ARG A 19 7.47 16.84 -18.70
C ARG A 19 8.92 16.82 -18.27
N GLY A 20 9.66 17.86 -18.67
CA GLY A 20 11.06 18.02 -18.31
C GLY A 20 12.05 17.26 -19.19
N VAL A 21 11.56 16.51 -20.19
CA VAL A 21 12.39 15.80 -21.13
C VAL A 21 12.28 16.45 -22.49
N LYS A 22 13.39 16.98 -23.03
CA LYS A 22 13.51 17.40 -24.43
C LYS A 22 14.08 16.26 -25.24
N ALA A 23 13.30 15.73 -26.18
CA ALA A 23 13.85 14.86 -27.22
C ALA A 23 14.79 15.69 -28.13
N ARG A 24 16.04 15.30 -28.23
CA ARG A 24 17.01 15.82 -29.19
C ARG A 24 17.10 14.84 -30.35
N SER A 25 17.50 15.30 -31.52
CA SER A 25 17.60 14.51 -32.76
C SER A 25 18.47 13.24 -32.67
N ASP A 26 19.20 13.06 -31.55
CA ASP A 26 20.20 11.98 -31.39
C ASP A 26 19.81 11.05 -30.18
N ASP A 27 18.55 10.76 -29.98
CA ASP A 27 18.02 9.84 -28.91
C ASP A 27 18.47 10.13 -27.46
N VAL A 28 19.05 11.29 -27.17
CA VAL A 28 19.45 11.68 -25.83
C VAL A 28 18.41 12.59 -25.19
N SER A 29 17.74 12.09 -24.14
CA SER A 29 16.82 12.87 -23.33
C SER A 29 17.59 13.78 -22.36
N VAL A 30 17.44 15.09 -22.47
CA VAL A 30 18.10 16.07 -21.59
C VAL A 30 17.03 16.79 -20.76
N LEU A 31 17.27 16.98 -19.45
CA LEU A 31 16.46 17.80 -18.56
C LEU A 31 16.42 19.25 -19.08
N ALA A 32 15.21 19.77 -19.31
CA ALA A 32 15.04 21.00 -20.08
C ALA A 32 15.30 22.28 -19.28
N SER A 33 14.99 22.30 -17.96
CA SER A 33 15.09 23.51 -17.14
C SER A 33 15.12 23.19 -15.64
N PRO A 34 15.76 24.05 -14.78
CA PRO A 34 15.66 23.93 -13.31
C PRO A 34 14.21 23.99 -12.80
N ARG A 35 13.32 24.71 -13.52
CA ARG A 35 11.89 24.74 -13.19
C ARG A 35 11.23 23.37 -13.39
N ASP A 36 11.58 22.64 -14.43
CA ASP A 36 11.03 21.31 -14.71
C ASP A 36 11.49 20.31 -13.64
N LEU A 37 12.75 20.44 -13.19
CA LEU A 37 13.28 19.66 -12.08
C LEU A 37 12.51 19.95 -10.78
N ALA A 38 12.24 21.21 -10.48
CA ALA A 38 11.44 21.60 -9.32
C ALA A 38 10.02 21.02 -9.41
N TRP A 39 9.38 21.09 -10.58
CA TRP A 39 8.05 20.50 -10.80
C TRP A 39 8.03 18.98 -10.63
N LEU A 40 9.07 18.27 -11.04
CA LEU A 40 9.18 16.82 -10.86
C LEU A 40 9.46 16.41 -9.41
N LEU A 41 10.21 17.23 -8.66
CA LEU A 41 10.59 16.95 -7.27
C LEU A 41 9.52 17.38 -6.26
N LEU A 42 8.80 18.49 -6.53
CA LEU A 42 7.82 19.06 -5.61
C LEU A 42 6.76 18.07 -5.13
N PRO A 43 6.08 17.26 -6.01
CA PRO A 43 5.06 16.30 -5.58
C PRO A 43 5.64 15.11 -4.81
N ARG A 44 6.95 14.94 -4.81
CA ARG A 44 7.64 13.89 -4.05
C ARG A 44 8.12 14.40 -2.69
N ILE A 45 8.69 15.60 -2.66
CA ILE A 45 9.29 16.19 -1.45
C ILE A 45 8.20 16.72 -0.52
N LEU A 46 7.16 17.38 -1.05
CA LEU A 46 6.13 18.03 -0.26
C LEU A 46 5.33 17.07 0.64
N PRO A 47 4.82 15.92 0.17
CA PRO A 47 4.16 14.94 1.03
C PRO A 47 5.10 14.36 2.10
N LEU A 48 6.37 14.16 1.73
CA LEU A 48 7.38 13.62 2.64
C LEU A 48 7.72 14.62 3.74
N ALA A 49 7.90 15.90 3.38
CA ALA A 49 8.11 16.98 4.33
C ALA A 49 6.90 17.18 5.26
N ALA A 50 5.68 17.14 4.71
CA ALA A 50 4.44 17.20 5.48
C ALA A 50 4.32 16.04 6.48
N LEU A 51 4.68 14.82 6.05
CA LEU A 51 4.68 13.63 6.88
C LEU A 51 5.64 13.76 8.08
N PHE A 52 6.86 14.27 7.86
CA PHE A 52 7.83 14.49 8.92
C PHE A 52 7.50 15.70 9.81
N ALA A 53 6.88 16.74 9.26
CA ALA A 53 6.48 17.92 10.00
C ALA A 53 5.26 17.67 10.90
N PHE A 54 4.38 16.72 10.52
CA PHE A 54 3.13 16.46 11.24
C PHE A 54 3.32 16.15 12.74
N PRO A 55 4.27 15.29 13.19
CA PRO A 55 4.50 15.05 14.60
C PRO A 55 4.99 16.30 15.37
N LEU A 56 5.78 17.17 14.71
CA LEU A 56 6.27 18.42 15.29
C LEU A 56 5.14 19.43 15.47
N LEU A 57 4.19 19.46 14.54
CA LEU A 57 2.99 20.30 14.58
C LEU A 57 1.90 19.73 15.52
N GLY A 58 2.18 18.65 16.24
CA GLY A 58 1.23 17.96 17.09
C GLY A 58 0.54 18.82 18.15
N ARG A 59 1.19 19.91 18.60
CA ARG A 59 0.58 20.90 19.50
C ARG A 59 -0.53 21.72 18.83
N LEU A 60 -0.45 21.90 17.50
CA LEU A 60 -1.42 22.65 16.70
C LEU A 60 -2.56 21.75 16.20
N THR A 61 -2.26 20.48 15.88
CA THR A 61 -3.22 19.56 15.26
C THR A 61 -4.17 18.87 16.26
N GLY A 62 -3.86 18.93 17.56
CA GLY A 62 -4.65 18.28 18.60
C GLY A 62 -4.50 16.74 18.65
N SER A 63 -4.89 16.16 19.80
CA SER A 63 -4.73 14.72 20.07
C SER A 63 -5.58 13.83 19.15
N TYR A 64 -6.72 14.33 18.70
CA TYR A 64 -7.63 13.63 17.80
C TYR A 64 -7.00 13.36 16.42
N TRP A 65 -6.50 14.38 15.75
CA TRP A 65 -5.90 14.23 14.43
C TRP A 65 -4.62 13.41 14.45
N GLN A 66 -3.88 13.44 15.56
CA GLN A 66 -2.74 12.54 15.75
C GLN A 66 -3.18 11.07 15.80
N ALA A 67 -4.31 10.76 16.47
CA ALA A 67 -4.85 9.42 16.49
C ALA A 67 -5.31 8.96 15.09
N VAL A 68 -5.97 9.86 14.34
CA VAL A 68 -6.35 9.61 12.94
C VAL A 68 -5.12 9.32 12.08
N MET A 69 -4.05 10.11 12.24
CA MET A 69 -2.80 9.92 11.49
C MET A 69 -2.15 8.56 11.79
N ILE A 70 -2.11 8.18 13.07
CA ILE A 70 -1.58 6.86 13.46
C ILE A 70 -2.39 5.74 12.80
N ASN A 71 -3.73 5.81 12.86
CA ASN A 71 -4.58 4.82 12.20
C ASN A 71 -4.36 4.80 10.69
N THR A 72 -4.21 5.96 10.06
CA THR A 72 -3.87 6.08 8.63
C THR A 72 -2.55 5.39 8.29
N LEU A 73 -1.52 5.57 9.10
CA LEU A 73 -0.20 4.94 8.90
C LEU A 73 -0.27 3.41 9.08
N VAL A 74 -1.03 2.93 10.08
CA VAL A 74 -1.28 1.49 10.30
C VAL A 74 -1.97 0.88 9.08
N ILE A 75 -3.06 1.49 8.59
CA ILE A 75 -3.77 1.01 7.39
C ILE A 75 -2.90 1.11 6.14
N ALA A 76 -2.06 2.14 6.01
CA ALA A 76 -1.11 2.26 4.90
C ALA A 76 -0.08 1.12 4.88
N LEU A 77 0.44 0.69 6.04
CA LEU A 77 1.32 -0.46 6.15
C LEU A 77 0.62 -1.77 5.73
N LEU A 78 -0.62 -1.97 6.16
CA LEU A 78 -1.44 -3.11 5.75
C LEU A 78 -1.78 -3.06 4.25
N ALA A 79 -2.05 -1.89 3.69
CA ALA A 79 -2.31 -1.70 2.27
C ALA A 79 -1.06 -1.99 1.42
N LEU A 80 0.13 -1.60 1.88
CA LEU A 80 1.40 -1.97 1.24
C LEU A 80 1.64 -3.48 1.28
N SER A 81 1.34 -4.13 2.43
CA SER A 81 1.40 -5.59 2.56
C SER A 81 0.50 -6.27 1.52
N TRP A 82 -0.73 -5.80 1.38
CA TRP A 82 -1.67 -6.31 0.40
C TRP A 82 -1.18 -6.09 -1.04
N GLU A 83 -0.70 -4.89 -1.35
CA GLU A 83 -0.22 -4.53 -2.68
C GLU A 83 0.95 -5.42 -3.14
N LEU A 84 1.87 -5.77 -2.24
CA LEU A 84 2.96 -6.68 -2.57
C LEU A 84 2.43 -8.07 -2.94
N LEU A 85 1.46 -8.63 -2.19
CA LEU A 85 0.83 -9.91 -2.53
C LEU A 85 0.09 -9.84 -3.86
N ALA A 86 -0.66 -8.77 -4.09
CA ALA A 86 -1.40 -8.55 -5.34
C ALA A 86 -0.45 -8.42 -6.55
N SER A 87 0.71 -7.78 -6.37
CA SER A 87 1.74 -7.63 -7.41
C SER A 87 2.35 -8.95 -7.88
N VAL A 88 2.25 -10.00 -7.06
CA VAL A 88 2.73 -11.38 -7.34
C VAL A 88 1.58 -12.31 -7.78
N GLY A 89 0.36 -11.77 -7.91
CA GLY A 89 -0.83 -12.55 -8.28
C GLY A 89 -1.50 -13.30 -7.12
N LEU A 90 -1.12 -13.00 -5.87
CA LEU A 90 -1.75 -13.56 -4.67
C LEU A 90 -2.73 -12.54 -4.06
N ILE A 91 -3.99 -12.60 -4.49
CA ILE A 91 -5.03 -11.71 -3.94
C ILE A 91 -5.47 -12.25 -2.60
N SER A 92 -4.92 -11.69 -1.51
CA SER A 92 -5.29 -12.05 -0.13
C SER A 92 -6.45 -11.18 0.35
N LEU A 93 -7.43 -11.79 1.00
CA LEU A 93 -8.53 -11.10 1.68
C LEU A 93 -8.39 -11.13 3.21
N GLY A 94 -7.26 -11.65 3.72
CA GLY A 94 -7.02 -11.86 5.15
C GLY A 94 -5.84 -11.08 5.69
N GLN A 95 -5.78 -9.77 5.49
CA GLN A 95 -4.69 -8.95 6.05
C GLN A 95 -4.71 -8.93 7.59
N SER A 96 -5.90 -9.03 8.19
CA SER A 96 -6.07 -9.15 9.64
C SER A 96 -5.42 -10.42 10.23
N PHE A 97 -5.19 -11.46 9.42
CA PHE A 97 -4.42 -12.66 9.84
C PHE A 97 -2.98 -12.29 10.22
N PHE A 98 -2.28 -11.56 9.37
CA PHE A 98 -0.91 -11.11 9.64
C PHE A 98 -0.85 -10.12 10.80
N PHE A 99 -1.81 -9.18 10.80
CA PHE A 99 -1.96 -8.18 11.85
C PHE A 99 -2.19 -8.84 13.22
N GLY A 100 -3.14 -9.76 13.32
CA GLY A 100 -3.46 -10.47 14.56
C GLY A 100 -2.27 -11.29 15.08
N ILE A 101 -1.59 -12.05 14.20
CA ILE A 101 -0.39 -12.83 14.60
C ILE A 101 0.69 -11.90 15.16
N GLY A 102 0.97 -10.77 14.50
CA GLY A 102 1.93 -9.79 14.98
C GLY A 102 1.56 -9.22 16.35
N GLY A 103 0.28 -8.87 16.53
CA GLY A 103 -0.24 -8.36 17.80
C GLY A 103 -0.16 -9.36 18.94
N TYR A 104 -0.66 -10.57 18.73
CA TYR A 104 -0.62 -11.61 19.75
C TYR A 104 0.81 -12.02 20.11
N LEU A 105 1.70 -12.10 19.12
CA LEU A 105 3.10 -12.44 19.39
C LEU A 105 3.80 -11.32 20.20
N ALA A 106 3.52 -10.06 19.93
CA ALA A 106 4.00 -8.95 20.74
C ALA A 106 3.48 -9.02 22.19
N GLY A 107 2.19 -9.34 22.37
CA GLY A 107 1.60 -9.56 23.67
C GLY A 107 2.25 -10.72 24.45
N VAL A 108 2.53 -11.84 23.79
CA VAL A 108 3.24 -12.98 24.39
C VAL A 108 4.67 -12.60 24.80
N LEU A 109 5.41 -11.90 23.93
CA LEU A 109 6.78 -11.47 24.24
C LEU A 109 6.81 -10.50 25.43
N ASP A 110 5.85 -9.61 25.54
CA ASP A 110 5.73 -8.69 26.66
C ASP A 110 5.38 -9.40 27.97
N THR A 111 4.40 -10.30 27.96
CA THR A 111 3.93 -10.99 29.18
C THR A 111 4.90 -12.04 29.67
N GLN A 112 5.51 -12.83 28.76
CA GLN A 112 6.36 -13.97 29.11
C GLN A 112 7.83 -13.56 29.31
N LEU A 113 8.36 -12.72 28.43
CA LEU A 113 9.77 -12.32 28.43
C LEU A 113 10.00 -10.93 29.06
N LYS A 114 8.92 -10.19 29.37
CA LYS A 114 8.96 -8.84 29.95
C LYS A 114 9.88 -7.90 29.16
N VAL A 115 9.84 -8.01 27.84
CA VAL A 115 10.68 -7.21 26.94
C VAL A 115 10.02 -5.86 26.73
N GLY A 116 10.80 -4.80 26.77
CA GLY A 116 10.26 -3.46 26.51
C GLY A 116 9.57 -3.34 25.13
N PRO A 117 8.62 -2.39 24.96
CA PRO A 117 7.72 -2.35 23.81
C PRO A 117 8.44 -2.24 22.45
N LEU A 118 9.52 -1.45 22.37
CA LEU A 118 10.29 -1.30 21.13
C LEU A 118 11.00 -2.60 20.72
N VAL A 119 11.59 -3.31 21.68
CA VAL A 119 12.23 -4.60 21.41
C VAL A 119 11.19 -5.65 21.12
N GLY A 120 10.06 -5.65 21.84
CA GLY A 120 8.90 -6.51 21.58
C GLY A 120 8.40 -6.39 20.14
N ILE A 121 8.17 -5.17 19.65
CA ILE A 121 7.78 -4.90 18.26
C ILE A 121 8.86 -5.39 17.27
N ALA A 122 10.15 -5.09 17.54
CA ALA A 122 11.24 -5.48 16.66
C ALA A 122 11.38 -6.99 16.52
N LEU A 123 11.13 -7.77 17.59
CA LEU A 123 11.17 -9.24 17.58
C LEU A 123 9.86 -9.84 17.04
N ALA A 124 8.70 -9.31 17.44
CA ALA A 124 7.40 -9.81 16.99
C ALA A 124 7.23 -9.68 15.47
N THR A 125 7.80 -8.66 14.87
CA THR A 125 7.69 -8.41 13.42
C THR A 125 8.25 -9.58 12.59
N PRO A 126 9.54 -9.93 12.64
CA PRO A 126 10.10 -11.01 11.84
C PRO A 126 9.60 -12.39 12.27
N LEU A 127 9.43 -12.62 13.58
CA LEU A 127 8.91 -13.89 14.09
C LEU A 127 7.44 -14.10 13.68
N GLY A 128 6.63 -13.07 13.76
CA GLY A 128 5.24 -13.10 13.30
C GLY A 128 5.12 -13.28 11.79
N ALA A 129 5.98 -12.61 11.02
CA ALA A 129 6.03 -12.81 9.58
C ALA A 129 6.45 -14.25 9.21
N ALA A 130 7.42 -14.81 9.90
CA ALA A 130 7.85 -16.20 9.71
C ALA A 130 6.73 -17.18 10.08
N LEU A 131 6.10 -17.01 11.25
CA LEU A 131 4.98 -17.84 11.71
C LEU A 131 3.80 -17.78 10.72
N ALA A 132 3.40 -16.59 10.33
CA ALA A 132 2.33 -16.41 9.36
C ALA A 132 2.66 -17.08 8.01
N THR A 133 3.89 -16.95 7.56
CA THR A 133 4.36 -17.59 6.33
C THR A 133 4.31 -19.10 6.41
N VAL A 134 4.76 -19.68 7.53
CA VAL A 134 4.72 -21.14 7.76
C VAL A 134 3.27 -21.65 7.77
N LEU A 135 2.36 -20.95 8.44
CA LEU A 135 0.95 -21.31 8.45
C LEU A 135 0.30 -21.25 7.06
N LEU A 136 0.76 -20.34 6.20
CA LEU A 136 0.27 -20.19 4.84
C LEU A 136 0.92 -21.15 3.83
N LEU A 137 2.05 -21.82 4.15
CA LEU A 137 2.75 -22.71 3.21
C LEU A 137 1.86 -23.72 2.49
N PRO A 138 0.97 -24.48 3.18
CA PRO A 138 0.10 -25.43 2.51
C PRO A 138 -0.89 -24.76 1.55
N LEU A 139 -1.25 -23.51 1.81
CA LEU A 139 -2.25 -22.76 1.05
C LEU A 139 -1.66 -22.07 -0.19
N LEU A 140 -0.34 -21.92 -0.28
CA LEU A 140 0.35 -21.31 -1.43
C LEU A 140 0.23 -22.12 -2.73
N ARG A 141 -0.28 -23.36 -2.65
CA ARG A 141 -0.61 -24.18 -3.82
C ARG A 141 -1.90 -23.72 -4.52
N LEU A 142 -2.75 -22.97 -3.80
CA LEU A 142 -4.00 -22.46 -4.32
C LEU A 142 -3.76 -21.24 -5.21
N ARG A 143 -4.70 -20.99 -6.14
CA ARG A 143 -4.60 -19.91 -7.13
C ARG A 143 -5.88 -19.09 -7.17
N GLY A 144 -5.74 -17.82 -7.55
CA GLY A 144 -6.85 -16.93 -7.81
C GLY A 144 -7.80 -16.80 -6.62
N ILE A 145 -9.09 -16.94 -6.89
CA ILE A 145 -10.17 -16.74 -5.92
C ILE A 145 -10.11 -17.69 -4.72
N TYR A 146 -9.64 -18.94 -4.92
CA TYR A 146 -9.53 -19.92 -3.84
C TYR A 146 -8.53 -19.50 -2.77
N PHE A 147 -7.42 -18.89 -3.16
CA PHE A 147 -6.46 -18.32 -2.21
C PHE A 147 -7.10 -17.17 -1.42
N GLY A 148 -7.84 -16.29 -2.09
CA GLY A 148 -8.56 -15.19 -1.43
C GLY A 148 -9.58 -15.67 -0.41
N LEU A 149 -10.42 -16.64 -0.77
CA LEU A 149 -11.45 -17.19 0.12
C LEU A 149 -10.86 -17.85 1.37
N ILE A 150 -9.78 -18.63 1.22
CA ILE A 150 -9.14 -19.27 2.37
C ILE A 150 -8.42 -18.24 3.25
N THR A 151 -7.72 -17.29 2.66
CA THR A 151 -7.08 -16.21 3.45
C THR A 151 -8.10 -15.36 4.19
N PHE A 152 -9.32 -15.20 3.66
CA PHE A 152 -10.43 -14.54 4.38
C PHE A 152 -10.90 -15.36 5.58
N ALA A 153 -10.93 -16.69 5.48
CA ALA A 153 -11.36 -17.56 6.57
C ALA A 153 -10.33 -17.70 7.70
N LEU A 154 -9.03 -17.53 7.39
CA LEU A 154 -7.94 -17.74 8.36
C LEU A 154 -8.03 -16.86 9.61
N PRO A 155 -8.27 -15.54 9.54
CA PRO A 155 -8.43 -14.70 10.73
C PRO A 155 -9.57 -15.21 11.61
N LEU A 156 -10.70 -15.61 10.99
CA LEU A 156 -11.87 -16.13 11.71
C LEU A 156 -11.54 -17.46 12.39
N LEU A 157 -10.78 -18.32 11.71
CA LEU A 157 -10.34 -19.59 12.27
C LEU A 157 -9.42 -19.38 13.47
N LEU A 158 -8.42 -18.47 13.38
CA LEU A 158 -7.54 -18.14 14.49
C LEU A 158 -8.31 -17.51 15.66
N MET A 159 -9.25 -16.63 15.37
CA MET A 159 -10.11 -16.04 16.39
C MET A 159 -10.87 -17.13 17.15
N ARG A 160 -11.48 -18.09 16.46
CA ARG A 160 -12.20 -19.21 17.08
C ARG A 160 -11.26 -20.15 17.82
N LEU A 161 -10.04 -20.37 17.31
CA LEU A 161 -9.04 -21.19 17.99
C LEU A 161 -8.64 -20.58 19.33
N VAL A 162 -8.36 -19.27 19.38
CA VAL A 162 -8.02 -18.56 20.62
C VAL A 162 -9.19 -18.61 21.59
N GLU A 163 -10.41 -18.40 21.12
CA GLU A 163 -11.63 -18.44 21.91
C GLU A 163 -11.85 -19.83 22.56
N THR A 164 -11.80 -20.89 21.75
CA THR A 164 -12.11 -22.25 22.22
C THR A 164 -11.02 -22.88 23.09
N THR A 165 -9.76 -22.52 22.85
CA THR A 165 -8.64 -23.05 23.65
C THR A 165 -8.45 -22.30 24.97
N GLY A 166 -9.04 -21.08 25.10
CA GLY A 166 -8.74 -20.19 26.22
C GLY A 166 -7.28 -19.70 26.26
N ALA A 167 -6.47 -20.10 25.27
CA ALA A 167 -5.08 -19.68 25.18
C ALA A 167 -4.97 -18.17 24.91
N LEU A 168 -3.85 -17.56 25.29
CA LEU A 168 -3.57 -16.15 25.02
C LEU A 168 -4.65 -15.17 25.52
N GLY A 169 -5.29 -15.50 26.66
CA GLY A 169 -6.36 -14.72 27.26
C GLY A 169 -7.76 -15.03 26.74
N GLY A 170 -7.92 -15.98 25.81
CA GLY A 170 -9.23 -16.40 25.30
C GLY A 170 -10.08 -15.25 24.77
N THR A 171 -11.35 -15.19 25.20
CA THR A 171 -12.30 -14.11 24.83
C THR A 171 -11.95 -12.75 25.41
N GLU A 172 -11.29 -12.71 26.57
CA GLU A 172 -10.91 -11.46 27.24
C GLU A 172 -9.66 -10.82 26.64
N GLY A 173 -8.83 -11.60 25.92
CA GLY A 173 -7.57 -11.15 25.37
C GLY A 173 -6.48 -10.94 26.43
N MET A 174 -5.36 -10.34 26.04
CA MET A 174 -4.26 -9.97 26.92
C MET A 174 -4.27 -8.46 27.17
N SER A 175 -4.33 -8.04 28.43
CA SER A 175 -4.34 -6.67 28.90
C SER A 175 -3.13 -6.38 29.80
N GLY A 176 -2.90 -5.10 30.11
CA GLY A 176 -1.80 -4.69 30.99
C GLY A 176 -0.41 -4.75 30.34
N LEU A 177 -0.38 -4.69 29.02
CA LEU A 177 0.87 -4.68 28.25
C LEU A 177 1.58 -3.33 28.40
N THR A 178 2.92 -3.35 28.21
CA THR A 178 3.73 -2.14 28.32
C THR A 178 3.40 -1.14 27.19
N ALA A 179 3.19 0.14 27.61
CA ALA A 179 2.90 1.21 26.67
C ALA A 179 4.14 1.70 25.93
N LEU A 180 3.94 2.26 24.74
CA LEU A 180 4.97 3.05 24.08
C LEU A 180 5.21 4.37 24.84
N PRO A 181 6.46 4.87 24.89
CA PRO A 181 6.85 5.95 25.80
C PRO A 181 6.14 7.29 25.52
N ASN A 182 5.99 7.67 24.26
CA ASN A 182 5.41 8.95 23.86
C ASN A 182 4.72 8.89 22.51
N ARG A 183 3.66 9.68 22.33
CA ARG A 183 2.92 9.78 21.06
C ARG A 183 3.80 10.24 19.87
N THR A 184 4.79 11.09 20.13
CA THR A 184 5.76 11.50 19.12
C THR A 184 6.62 10.33 18.64
N VAL A 185 7.05 9.46 19.56
CA VAL A 185 7.79 8.24 19.24
C VAL A 185 6.91 7.27 18.44
N GLU A 186 5.62 7.13 18.79
CA GLU A 186 4.66 6.33 18.04
C GLU A 186 4.57 6.77 16.58
N LEU A 187 4.42 8.07 16.33
CA LEU A 187 4.30 8.64 14.99
C LEU A 187 5.60 8.45 14.18
N TYR A 188 6.76 8.77 14.75
CA TYR A 188 8.03 8.61 14.04
C TYR A 188 8.36 7.14 13.77
N LEU A 189 8.01 6.23 14.68
CA LEU A 189 8.21 4.79 14.50
C LEU A 189 7.37 4.28 13.31
N LEU A 190 6.10 4.69 13.21
CA LEU A 190 5.24 4.35 12.08
C LEU A 190 5.71 4.98 10.76
N ILE A 191 6.12 6.25 10.78
CA ILE A 191 6.67 6.93 9.61
C ILE A 191 7.93 6.22 9.12
N ALA A 192 8.85 5.87 10.03
CA ALA A 192 10.05 5.13 9.71
C ALA A 192 9.72 3.75 9.12
N ALA A 193 8.77 3.02 9.72
CA ALA A 193 8.31 1.73 9.22
C ALA A 193 7.68 1.84 7.83
N LEU A 194 6.83 2.86 7.59
CA LEU A 194 6.23 3.12 6.29
C LEU A 194 7.28 3.37 5.22
N LEU A 195 8.23 4.26 5.50
CA LEU A 195 9.30 4.60 4.56
C LEU A 195 10.23 3.42 4.31
N ALA A 196 10.59 2.66 5.35
CA ALA A 196 11.39 1.45 5.23
C ALA A 196 10.67 0.38 4.37
N THR A 197 9.35 0.21 4.57
CA THR A 197 8.53 -0.70 3.77
C THR A 197 8.48 -0.27 2.30
N VAL A 198 8.18 1.00 2.02
CA VAL A 198 8.14 1.52 0.64
C VAL A 198 9.51 1.40 -0.03
N ALA A 199 10.60 1.76 0.66
CA ALA A 199 11.96 1.65 0.14
C ALA A 199 12.35 0.19 -0.10
N GLY A 200 12.04 -0.70 0.85
CA GLY A 200 12.31 -2.14 0.76
C GLY A 200 11.56 -2.78 -0.41
N PHE A 201 10.27 -2.50 -0.55
CA PHE A 201 9.44 -3.04 -1.63
C PHE A 201 9.85 -2.51 -3.01
N ARG A 202 10.19 -1.22 -3.10
CA ARG A 202 10.76 -0.65 -4.35
C ARG A 202 12.08 -1.32 -4.72
N ARG A 203 12.98 -1.51 -3.74
CA ARG A 203 14.25 -2.18 -3.99
C ARG A 203 14.05 -3.64 -4.36
N LEU A 204 13.10 -4.34 -3.72
CA LEU A 204 12.74 -5.70 -4.07
C LEU A 204 12.22 -5.76 -5.52
N SER A 205 11.27 -4.92 -5.89
CA SER A 205 10.70 -4.89 -7.25
C SER A 205 11.71 -4.50 -8.33
N ALA A 206 12.71 -3.68 -8.01
CA ALA A 206 13.78 -3.29 -8.93
C ALA A 206 14.91 -4.34 -9.04
N SER A 207 14.88 -5.39 -8.22
CA SER A 207 15.87 -6.48 -8.26
C SER A 207 15.46 -7.56 -9.25
N ASP A 208 16.43 -8.41 -9.67
CA ASP A 208 16.16 -9.57 -10.52
C ASP A 208 15.10 -10.50 -9.93
N ARG A 209 15.09 -10.64 -8.59
CA ARG A 209 14.04 -11.40 -7.88
C ARG A 209 12.67 -10.76 -8.04
N GLY A 210 12.60 -9.43 -8.03
CA GLY A 210 11.37 -8.68 -8.24
C GLY A 210 10.80 -8.91 -9.64
N LEU A 211 11.64 -8.94 -10.67
CA LEU A 211 11.22 -9.25 -12.04
C LEU A 211 10.55 -10.62 -12.11
N VAL A 212 11.17 -11.65 -11.50
CA VAL A 212 10.61 -13.01 -11.46
C VAL A 212 9.31 -13.05 -10.64
N LEU A 213 9.24 -12.31 -9.52
CA LEU A 213 8.01 -12.20 -8.72
C LEU A 213 6.86 -11.55 -9.50
N HIS A 214 7.12 -10.50 -10.27
CA HIS A 214 6.09 -9.90 -11.13
C HIS A 214 5.66 -10.84 -12.27
N ALA A 215 6.61 -11.59 -12.87
CA ALA A 215 6.30 -12.58 -13.90
C ALA A 215 5.33 -13.68 -13.40
N LEU A 216 5.30 -14.00 -12.10
CA LEU A 216 4.33 -14.92 -11.51
C LEU A 216 2.89 -14.46 -11.69
N ARG A 217 2.63 -13.16 -11.67
CA ARG A 217 1.30 -12.59 -11.89
C ARG A 217 0.81 -12.85 -13.30
N ASP A 218 1.72 -12.71 -14.27
CA ASP A 218 1.36 -12.74 -15.68
C ASP A 218 1.29 -14.18 -16.21
N ASN A 219 2.28 -15.01 -15.87
CA ASN A 219 2.33 -16.39 -16.37
C ASN A 219 3.16 -17.34 -15.50
N ASP A 220 2.50 -18.07 -14.60
CA ASP A 220 3.12 -19.11 -13.76
C ASP A 220 3.88 -20.19 -14.55
N ARG A 221 3.35 -20.55 -15.76
CA ARG A 221 3.95 -21.62 -16.57
C ARG A 221 5.27 -21.20 -17.18
N ALA A 222 5.39 -19.93 -17.58
CA ALA A 222 6.66 -19.39 -18.08
C ALA A 222 7.74 -19.37 -17.00
N VAL A 223 7.37 -19.03 -15.76
CA VAL A 223 8.30 -19.04 -14.60
C VAL A 223 8.76 -20.47 -14.29
N LEU A 224 7.86 -21.45 -14.35
CA LEU A 224 8.21 -22.88 -14.20
C LEU A 224 9.15 -23.37 -15.32
N ALA A 225 8.87 -22.98 -16.58
CA ALA A 225 9.68 -23.35 -17.72
C ALA A 225 11.10 -22.75 -17.65
N ALA A 226 11.26 -21.59 -17.00
CA ALA A 226 12.54 -20.96 -16.70
C ALA A 226 13.29 -21.62 -15.51
N GLY A 227 12.74 -22.70 -14.91
CA GLY A 227 13.39 -23.47 -13.86
C GLY A 227 13.20 -22.95 -12.43
N PHE A 228 12.32 -21.95 -12.21
CA PHE A 228 12.04 -21.43 -10.88
C PHE A 228 10.96 -22.22 -10.16
N SER A 229 11.11 -22.41 -8.84
CA SER A 229 10.11 -23.07 -8.01
C SER A 229 9.05 -22.08 -7.54
N LEU A 230 7.79 -22.24 -8.01
CA LEU A 230 6.66 -21.38 -7.63
C LEU A 230 6.41 -21.33 -6.12
N PRO A 231 6.42 -22.45 -5.37
CA PRO A 231 6.16 -22.41 -3.94
C PRO A 231 7.19 -21.55 -3.19
N TRP A 232 8.46 -21.65 -3.58
CA TRP A 232 9.54 -20.88 -2.94
C TRP A 232 9.39 -19.37 -3.19
N LEU A 233 9.10 -18.96 -4.44
CA LEU A 233 8.88 -17.56 -4.78
C LEU A 233 7.66 -16.98 -4.05
N ARG A 234 6.55 -17.71 -4.01
CA ARG A 234 5.36 -17.31 -3.27
C ARG A 234 5.61 -17.21 -1.77
N THR A 235 6.37 -18.14 -1.20
CA THR A 235 6.77 -18.10 0.22
C THR A 235 7.57 -16.84 0.53
N GLN A 236 8.54 -16.49 -0.31
CA GLN A 236 9.31 -15.25 -0.17
C GLN A 236 8.40 -14.02 -0.24
N ALA A 237 7.49 -13.97 -1.21
CA ALA A 237 6.55 -12.84 -1.35
C ALA A 237 5.66 -12.68 -0.12
N VAL A 238 5.12 -13.78 0.42
CA VAL A 238 4.31 -13.78 1.64
C VAL A 238 5.11 -13.30 2.84
N PHE A 239 6.36 -13.77 3.01
CA PHE A 239 7.20 -13.33 4.11
C PHE A 239 7.47 -11.81 4.07
N TRP A 240 7.88 -11.28 2.92
CA TRP A 240 8.11 -9.84 2.77
C TRP A 240 6.84 -9.02 2.96
N ALA A 241 5.70 -9.51 2.47
CA ALA A 241 4.41 -8.85 2.65
C ALA A 241 3.93 -8.91 4.10
N ALA A 242 4.21 -9.99 4.81
CA ALA A 242 3.80 -10.15 6.20
C ALA A 242 4.52 -9.18 7.16
N LEU A 243 5.77 -8.77 6.87
CA LEU A 243 6.55 -7.91 7.75
C LEU A 243 5.84 -6.60 8.15
N PRO A 244 5.36 -5.74 7.22
CA PRO A 244 4.67 -4.51 7.60
C PRO A 244 3.34 -4.77 8.29
N ALA A 245 2.64 -5.87 7.99
CA ALA A 245 1.37 -6.19 8.61
C ALA A 245 1.53 -6.69 10.05
N THR A 246 2.51 -7.55 10.30
CA THR A 246 2.86 -8.01 11.67
C THR A 246 3.42 -6.89 12.51
N PHE A 247 4.24 -5.99 11.93
CA PHE A 247 4.69 -4.79 12.60
C PHE A 247 3.51 -3.90 13.03
N ALA A 248 2.55 -3.67 12.14
CA ALA A 248 1.37 -2.88 12.44
C ALA A 248 0.55 -3.48 13.60
N GLY A 249 0.39 -4.81 13.63
CA GLY A 249 -0.26 -5.53 14.72
C GLY A 249 0.47 -5.38 16.04
N ALA A 250 1.79 -5.65 16.06
CA ALA A 250 2.62 -5.51 17.24
C ALA A 250 2.62 -4.07 17.78
N PHE A 251 2.68 -3.08 16.90
CA PHE A 251 2.59 -1.67 17.26
C PHE A 251 1.27 -1.32 17.95
N VAL A 252 0.14 -1.74 17.36
CA VAL A 252 -1.20 -1.42 17.88
C VAL A 252 -1.42 -2.08 19.24
N THR A 253 -0.88 -3.26 19.47
CA THR A 253 -0.92 -3.96 20.75
C THR A 253 -0.28 -3.14 21.89
N HIS A 254 0.92 -2.62 21.68
CA HIS A 254 1.60 -1.79 22.67
C HIS A 254 0.98 -0.39 22.81
N ARG A 255 0.38 0.13 21.74
CA ARG A 255 -0.33 1.41 21.77
C ARG A 255 -1.57 1.37 22.64
N TYR A 256 -2.39 0.33 22.50
CA TYR A 256 -3.61 0.16 23.26
C TYR A 256 -3.42 -0.65 24.56
N GLN A 257 -2.20 -1.17 24.79
CA GLN A 257 -1.87 -2.04 25.93
C GLN A 257 -2.79 -3.25 26.04
N PHE A 258 -3.30 -3.65 24.88
CA PHE A 258 -4.30 -4.71 24.76
C PHE A 258 -4.20 -5.40 23.40
N VAL A 259 -4.35 -6.73 23.40
CA VAL A 259 -4.59 -7.51 22.21
C VAL A 259 -5.67 -8.55 22.47
N GLY A 260 -6.61 -8.67 21.56
CA GLY A 260 -7.73 -9.59 21.67
C GLY A 260 -8.39 -9.87 20.34
N MET A 261 -9.62 -10.42 20.39
CA MET A 261 -10.43 -10.75 19.21
C MET A 261 -10.49 -9.66 18.12
N PRO A 262 -10.59 -8.35 18.46
CA PRO A 262 -10.64 -7.28 17.47
C PRO A 262 -9.42 -7.23 16.54
N ALA A 263 -8.27 -7.79 16.93
CA ALA A 263 -7.09 -7.86 16.07
C ALA A 263 -7.33 -8.68 14.80
N PHE A 264 -8.26 -9.63 14.82
CA PHE A 264 -8.67 -10.43 13.66
C PHE A 264 -9.89 -9.90 12.92
N SER A 265 -10.35 -8.67 13.24
CA SER A 265 -11.55 -8.10 12.63
C SER A 265 -11.40 -7.95 11.10
N ILE A 266 -12.53 -8.08 10.40
CA ILE A 266 -12.61 -7.92 8.94
C ILE A 266 -12.19 -6.51 8.52
N GLU A 267 -12.33 -5.52 9.38
CA GLU A 267 -11.97 -4.13 9.12
C GLU A 267 -10.49 -3.99 8.74
N TYR A 268 -9.58 -4.70 9.46
CA TYR A 268 -8.15 -4.74 9.14
C TYR A 268 -7.80 -5.53 7.87
N SER A 269 -8.78 -6.14 7.22
CA SER A 269 -8.62 -6.75 5.89
C SER A 269 -9.23 -5.90 4.79
N THR A 270 -10.44 -5.35 5.00
CA THR A 270 -11.19 -4.63 3.96
C THR A 270 -10.68 -3.20 3.72
N LEU A 271 -10.37 -2.44 4.79
CA LEU A 271 -9.85 -1.08 4.63
C LEU A 271 -8.51 -1.02 3.89
N PRO A 272 -7.51 -1.86 4.19
CA PRO A 272 -6.27 -1.90 3.43
C PRO A 272 -6.46 -2.27 1.97
N LEU A 273 -7.30 -3.29 1.69
CA LEU A 273 -7.61 -3.71 0.33
C LEU A 273 -8.27 -2.56 -0.46
N THR A 274 -9.31 -1.95 0.11
CA THR A 274 -9.99 -0.82 -0.56
C THR A 274 -9.06 0.37 -0.76
N SER A 275 -8.18 0.64 0.20
CA SER A 275 -7.15 1.68 0.09
C SER A 275 -6.20 1.42 -1.08
N ALA A 276 -5.72 0.19 -1.23
CA ALA A 276 -4.84 -0.17 -2.33
C ALA A 276 -5.56 -0.08 -3.69
N VAL A 277 -6.81 -0.54 -3.78
CA VAL A 277 -7.61 -0.50 -5.02
C VAL A 277 -7.92 0.94 -5.43
N VAL A 278 -8.42 1.78 -4.53
CA VAL A 278 -8.76 3.20 -4.81
C VAL A 278 -7.51 4.01 -5.12
N GLY A 279 -6.43 3.76 -4.40
CA GLY A 279 -5.15 4.42 -4.66
C GLY A 279 -4.54 4.04 -6.01
N GLY A 280 -4.83 2.83 -6.51
CA GLY A 280 -4.37 2.28 -7.79
C GLY A 280 -3.37 1.14 -7.61
N THR A 281 -3.81 -0.06 -7.99
CA THR A 281 -3.01 -1.29 -7.92
C THR A 281 -1.84 -1.26 -8.92
N GLY A 282 -0.74 -1.91 -8.56
CA GLY A 282 0.50 -1.99 -9.36
C GLY A 282 1.51 -0.88 -9.07
N GLY A 283 1.34 -0.17 -7.95
CA GLY A 283 2.31 0.79 -7.46
C GLY A 283 2.19 1.03 -5.95
N PHE A 284 3.26 0.81 -5.20
CA PHE A 284 3.26 0.95 -3.73
C PHE A 284 2.82 2.33 -3.24
N PHE A 285 3.07 3.40 -4.01
CA PHE A 285 2.59 4.73 -3.67
C PHE A 285 1.07 4.86 -3.77
N GLY A 286 0.43 4.12 -4.69
CA GLY A 286 -1.03 4.09 -4.79
C GLY A 286 -1.67 3.62 -3.49
N ALA A 287 -1.23 2.50 -2.94
CA ALA A 287 -1.74 1.96 -1.69
C ALA A 287 -1.61 2.96 -0.51
N VAL A 288 -0.49 3.68 -0.42
CA VAL A 288 -0.27 4.71 0.59
C VAL A 288 -1.24 5.88 0.38
N VAL A 289 -1.32 6.43 -0.83
CA VAL A 289 -2.23 7.56 -1.16
C VAL A 289 -3.68 7.18 -0.89
N GLY A 290 -4.09 5.96 -1.23
CA GLY A 290 -5.43 5.47 -0.94
C GLY A 290 -5.74 5.43 0.56
N ALA A 291 -4.80 4.96 1.39
CA ALA A 291 -4.96 4.96 2.84
C ALA A 291 -5.06 6.39 3.41
N PHE A 292 -4.20 7.31 2.96
CA PHE A 292 -4.23 8.72 3.36
C PHE A 292 -5.48 9.48 2.90
N LEU A 293 -6.16 8.99 1.87
CA LEU A 293 -7.44 9.53 1.45
C LEU A 293 -8.61 8.90 2.22
N LEU A 294 -8.68 7.56 2.25
CA LEU A 294 -9.87 6.86 2.75
C LEU A 294 -10.00 6.87 4.27
N VAL A 295 -8.89 6.77 5.01
CA VAL A 295 -8.97 6.73 6.48
C VAL A 295 -9.42 8.07 7.05
N PRO A 296 -8.82 9.23 6.70
CA PRO A 296 -9.34 10.53 7.14
C PRO A 296 -10.76 10.82 6.63
N LEU A 297 -11.09 10.40 5.39
CA LEU A 297 -12.44 10.54 4.85
C LEU A 297 -13.47 9.76 5.68
N SER A 298 -13.16 8.50 6.03
CA SER A 298 -14.00 7.68 6.91
C SER A 298 -14.20 8.34 8.27
N GLU A 299 -13.17 9.02 8.79
CA GLU A 299 -13.23 9.70 10.06
C GLU A 299 -14.05 11.00 10.00
N LEU A 300 -13.94 11.77 8.92
CA LEU A 300 -14.80 12.94 8.67
C LEU A 300 -16.28 12.56 8.57
N LEU A 301 -16.57 11.39 7.99
CA LEU A 301 -17.94 10.86 7.89
C LEU A 301 -18.46 10.29 9.20
N ARG A 302 -17.66 10.24 10.26
CA ARG A 302 -18.08 9.73 11.58
C ARG A 302 -19.26 10.49 12.18
N GLY A 303 -19.41 11.78 11.86
CA GLY A 303 -20.54 12.61 12.27
C GLY A 303 -21.90 12.13 11.76
N PHE A 304 -21.95 11.31 10.71
CA PHE A 304 -23.19 10.73 10.16
C PHE A 304 -23.66 9.46 10.90
N GLY A 305 -23.01 9.05 11.98
CA GLY A 305 -23.38 7.88 12.78
C GLY A 305 -23.41 6.59 11.97
N SER A 306 -24.49 5.83 12.02
CA SER A 306 -24.63 4.56 11.28
C SER A 306 -24.66 4.71 9.76
N LEU A 307 -25.07 5.87 9.24
CA LEU A 307 -25.06 6.17 7.80
C LEU A 307 -23.63 6.30 7.23
N ARG A 308 -22.60 6.45 8.08
CA ARG A 308 -21.20 6.52 7.68
C ARG A 308 -20.82 5.40 6.70
N VAL A 309 -21.23 4.17 6.99
CA VAL A 309 -20.88 3.00 6.17
C VAL A 309 -21.50 3.10 4.79
N VAL A 310 -22.75 3.53 4.69
CA VAL A 310 -23.46 3.71 3.41
C VAL A 310 -22.80 4.81 2.59
N VAL A 311 -22.58 5.99 3.19
CA VAL A 311 -21.95 7.13 2.50
C VAL A 311 -20.53 6.77 2.05
N TYR A 312 -19.75 6.14 2.92
CA TYR A 312 -18.40 5.67 2.60
C TYR A 312 -18.41 4.70 1.41
N SER A 313 -19.33 3.72 1.40
CA SER A 313 -19.45 2.74 0.32
C SER A 313 -19.87 3.38 -1.00
N LEU A 314 -20.77 4.38 -0.96
CA LEU A 314 -21.18 5.13 -2.17
C LEU A 314 -20.02 5.97 -2.72
N VAL A 315 -19.27 6.64 -1.86
CA VAL A 315 -18.08 7.40 -2.26
C VAL A 315 -17.04 6.47 -2.87
N LEU A 316 -16.80 5.31 -2.25
CA LEU A 316 -15.88 4.30 -2.74
C LEU A 316 -16.30 3.77 -4.12
N LEU A 317 -17.58 3.46 -4.28
CA LEU A 317 -18.15 3.04 -5.57
C LEU A 317 -17.94 4.13 -6.64
N GLY A 318 -18.20 5.39 -6.29
CA GLY A 318 -17.95 6.53 -7.17
C GLY A 318 -16.48 6.61 -7.61
N PHE A 319 -15.52 6.44 -6.69
CA PHE A 319 -14.10 6.43 -7.04
C PHE A 319 -13.75 5.31 -8.01
N ILE A 320 -14.25 4.09 -7.79
CA ILE A 320 -13.98 2.93 -8.67
C ILE A 320 -14.56 3.15 -10.08
N LEU A 321 -15.77 3.73 -10.18
CA LEU A 321 -16.43 3.98 -11.46
C LEU A 321 -15.78 5.11 -12.25
N VAL A 322 -15.36 6.20 -11.58
CA VAL A 322 -14.79 7.39 -12.22
C VAL A 322 -13.30 7.23 -12.52
N LEU A 323 -12.57 6.52 -11.65
CA LEU A 323 -11.11 6.36 -11.71
C LEU A 323 -10.71 4.88 -11.68
N PRO A 324 -11.03 4.08 -12.72
CA PRO A 324 -10.76 2.64 -12.73
C PRO A 324 -9.27 2.30 -12.66
N GLU A 325 -8.39 3.21 -13.05
CA GLU A 325 -6.92 3.03 -12.94
C GLU A 325 -6.37 3.41 -11.55
N GLY A 326 -7.21 3.98 -10.67
CA GLY A 326 -6.85 4.51 -9.37
C GLY A 326 -6.35 5.95 -9.40
N ILE A 327 -6.51 6.63 -8.26
CA ILE A 327 -6.25 8.08 -8.12
C ILE A 327 -4.80 8.42 -8.40
N PHE A 328 -3.85 7.65 -7.84
CA PHE A 328 -2.43 7.94 -7.97
C PHE A 328 -1.94 7.80 -9.42
N ARG A 329 -2.35 6.76 -10.15
CA ARG A 329 -1.97 6.57 -11.56
C ARG A 329 -2.57 7.65 -12.44
N PHE A 330 -3.84 8.00 -12.22
CA PHE A 330 -4.49 9.09 -12.95
C PHE A 330 -3.77 10.43 -12.72
N ALA A 331 -3.49 10.78 -11.46
CA ALA A 331 -2.79 12.01 -11.10
C ALA A 331 -1.34 12.02 -11.64
N ALA A 332 -0.60 10.92 -11.49
CA ALA A 332 0.76 10.80 -11.96
C ALA A 332 0.85 10.94 -13.48
N ARG A 333 -0.07 10.31 -14.23
CA ARG A 333 -0.14 10.44 -15.69
C ARG A 333 -0.42 11.87 -16.11
N LYS A 334 -1.45 12.50 -15.52
CA LYS A 334 -1.82 13.87 -15.83
C LYS A 334 -0.72 14.87 -15.46
N TYR A 335 0.03 14.59 -14.41
CA TYR A 335 1.12 15.44 -13.96
C TYR A 335 2.40 15.27 -14.78
N ALA A 336 2.77 14.02 -15.11
CA ALA A 336 4.01 13.71 -15.80
C ALA A 336 3.95 13.94 -17.31
N GLN A 337 2.75 13.91 -17.92
CA GLN A 337 2.59 14.02 -19.36
C GLN A 337 2.04 15.37 -19.76
N GLU A 338 2.61 15.96 -20.81
CA GLU A 338 2.13 17.18 -21.46
C GLU A 338 1.74 16.85 -22.92
N GLU A 339 0.54 17.28 -23.31
CA GLU A 339 0.10 17.14 -24.70
C GLU A 339 0.74 18.24 -25.54
N ARG A 340 1.56 17.87 -26.53
CA ARG A 340 2.16 18.79 -27.47
C ARG A 340 1.60 18.56 -28.87
N VAL A 341 1.28 19.64 -29.55
CA VAL A 341 0.89 19.60 -30.95
C VAL A 341 2.15 19.68 -31.79
N VAL A 342 2.48 18.59 -32.47
CA VAL A 342 3.65 18.51 -33.37
C VAL A 342 3.16 18.61 -34.80
N PRO A 343 3.66 19.58 -35.60
CA PRO A 343 3.35 19.63 -37.03
C PRO A 343 3.90 18.37 -37.72
N LEU A 344 3.06 17.70 -38.50
CA LEU A 344 3.50 16.58 -39.33
C LEU A 344 4.36 17.14 -40.48
N GLY A 345 5.57 16.61 -40.61
CA GLY A 345 6.43 16.89 -41.81
C GLY A 345 5.78 16.35 -43.08
N GLU A 346 6.07 16.98 -44.20
CA GLU A 346 5.61 16.55 -45.52
C GLU A 346 6.05 15.10 -45.77
N GLY A 347 5.07 14.18 -45.83
CA GLY A 347 5.31 12.73 -46.10
C GLY A 347 4.94 11.76 -44.96
N GLN A 348 4.54 12.25 -43.78
CA GLN A 348 4.06 11.37 -42.70
C GLN A 348 2.55 11.23 -42.73
N GLU A 349 2.06 10.05 -43.10
CA GLU A 349 0.62 9.70 -42.98
C GLU A 349 0.26 9.43 -41.52
N CYS A 350 -0.92 9.96 -41.11
CA CYS A 350 -1.46 9.70 -39.78
C CYS A 350 -1.82 8.22 -39.66
N PRO A 351 -1.30 7.45 -38.68
CA PRO A 351 -1.77 6.08 -38.49
C PRO A 351 -3.25 6.07 -38.17
N PRO A 352 -4.01 5.03 -38.57
CA PRO A 352 -5.44 4.96 -38.29
C PRO A 352 -5.72 4.96 -36.79
N PRO A 353 -6.86 5.52 -36.35
CA PRO A 353 -7.22 5.51 -34.94
C PRO A 353 -7.40 4.07 -34.45
N SER A 354 -6.69 3.73 -33.36
CA SER A 354 -6.81 2.47 -32.62
C SER A 354 -7.99 2.50 -31.68
#